data_19764bd1f08bd2993b54fd71445876ab
#
_entry.id   19764bd1f08bd2993b54fd71445876ab
#
_cell.length_a   1.000
_cell.length_b   1.000
_cell.length_c   1.000
_cell.angle_alpha   90.00
_cell.angle_beta   90.00
_cell.angle_gamma   90.00
#
_symmetry.space_group_name_H-M   'P 1'
#
loop_
_entity.id
_entity.type
_entity.pdbx_description
1 polymer ?
#
loop_
_entity_poly.entity_id
_entity_poly.type
_entity_poly.pdbx_seq_one_letter_code
_entity_poly.pdbx_strand_id
1 'polypeptide(L)'
;MGAIALVFLIIGYEVALFVHKAAVSRVVANRDTPDTVYVERSGVDPGAYSGTHSGDPAVVVRKPSAHSREAVRLREKAAPRKVESFRFNPNTVSLEDLVRLGFSEKQAQSILNYREKGGRFRRPADFAKSYVVADSVFERLEPYIDIPRLDINQADSAAFESLPGIGPYFASKMVSYRTSLGGYSCPEQLMDIYHFDQEKYDGLKDLITCSKPEPYPLWTLPEADLARHPYLSRAEAHAVVLYRDHQPRDRWTLEGLGKAGIFSEDHFRKLSRCLLADP
;
A
#
# COMPACT_ATOMS: atom_id res chain seq x y z
N MET A 1 -18.77 37.94 -22.82
CA MET A 1 -18.98 37.50 -21.40
C MET A 1 -18.18 36.23 -21.04
N GLY A 2 -18.06 35.22 -21.92
CA GLY A 2 -17.36 33.97 -21.61
C GLY A 2 -15.84 34.09 -21.36
N ALA A 3 -15.11 34.95 -22.05
CA ALA A 3 -13.67 35.12 -21.90
C ALA A 3 -13.28 35.71 -20.52
N ILE A 4 -14.07 36.60 -19.97
CA ILE A 4 -13.82 37.20 -18.66
C ILE A 4 -14.02 36.16 -17.54
N ALA A 5 -15.04 35.33 -17.65
CA ALA A 5 -15.29 34.25 -16.69
C ALA A 5 -14.15 33.21 -16.67
N LEU A 6 -13.58 32.90 -17.83
CA LEU A 6 -12.44 31.96 -17.94
C LEU A 6 -11.17 32.51 -17.28
N VAL A 7 -10.91 33.81 -17.43
CA VAL A 7 -9.76 34.50 -16.79
C VAL A 7 -9.90 34.45 -15.27
N PHE A 8 -11.08 34.69 -14.71
CA PHE A 8 -11.30 34.60 -13.26
C PHE A 8 -11.17 33.18 -12.73
N LEU A 9 -11.57 32.16 -13.49
CA LEU A 9 -11.39 30.76 -13.14
C LEU A 9 -9.90 30.38 -13.10
N ILE A 10 -9.12 30.83 -14.09
CA ILE A 10 -7.67 30.56 -14.13
C ILE A 10 -6.96 31.26 -12.98
N ILE A 11 -7.26 32.53 -12.72
CA ILE A 11 -6.66 33.28 -11.59
C ILE A 11 -7.07 32.64 -10.26
N GLY A 12 -8.32 32.24 -10.10
CA GLY A 12 -8.79 31.54 -8.89
C GLY A 12 -8.05 30.21 -8.66
N TYR A 13 -7.80 29.45 -9.73
CA TYR A 13 -7.05 28.19 -9.67
C TYR A 13 -5.57 28.42 -9.30
N GLU A 14 -4.90 29.41 -9.88
CA GLU A 14 -3.51 29.77 -9.56
C GLU A 14 -3.36 30.25 -8.12
N VAL A 15 -4.32 31.06 -7.63
CA VAL A 15 -4.33 31.49 -6.23
C VAL A 15 -4.53 30.30 -5.28
N ALA A 16 -5.43 29.39 -5.61
CA ALA A 16 -5.66 28.17 -4.83
C ALA A 16 -4.40 27.27 -4.79
N LEU A 17 -3.71 27.10 -5.93
CA LEU A 17 -2.45 26.37 -6.01
C LEU A 17 -1.33 27.04 -5.20
N PHE A 18 -1.26 28.38 -5.24
CA PHE A 18 -0.27 29.14 -4.47
C PHE A 18 -0.50 29.00 -2.96
N VAL A 19 -1.75 29.12 -2.51
CA VAL A 19 -2.12 28.93 -1.09
C VAL A 19 -1.86 27.51 -0.65
N HIS A 20 -2.18 26.53 -1.50
CA HIS A 20 -1.90 25.11 -1.22
C HIS A 20 -0.38 24.84 -1.13
N LYS A 21 0.43 25.37 -2.08
CA LYS A 21 1.88 25.27 -2.04
C LYS A 21 2.48 25.95 -0.80
N ALA A 22 2.00 27.13 -0.42
CA ALA A 22 2.44 27.83 0.77
C ALA A 22 2.06 27.09 2.06
N ALA A 23 0.88 26.47 2.12
CA ALA A 23 0.45 25.63 3.22
C ALA A 23 1.33 24.36 3.34
N VAL A 24 1.58 23.68 2.22
CA VAL A 24 2.45 22.50 2.16
C VAL A 24 3.89 22.85 2.56
N SER A 25 4.42 23.98 2.08
CA SER A 25 5.78 24.42 2.45
C SER A 25 5.91 24.75 3.95
N ARG A 26 4.85 25.32 4.57
CA ARG A 26 4.83 25.56 6.02
C ARG A 26 4.75 24.24 6.82
N VAL A 27 4.00 23.27 6.32
CA VAL A 27 3.91 21.94 6.95
C VAL A 27 5.24 21.21 6.83
N VAL A 28 5.92 21.28 5.69
CA VAL A 28 7.24 20.66 5.47
C VAL A 28 8.31 21.35 6.34
N ALA A 29 8.32 22.68 6.41
CA ALA A 29 9.27 23.42 7.27
C ALA A 29 9.09 23.14 8.76
N ASN A 30 7.84 22.84 9.21
CA ASN A 30 7.57 22.45 10.60
C ASN A 30 7.82 20.96 10.87
N ARG A 31 8.04 20.17 9.83
CA ARG A 31 8.25 18.73 9.91
C ARG A 31 9.67 18.36 10.35
N ASP A 32 10.66 19.18 9.98
CA ASP A 32 12.09 18.92 10.21
C ASP A 32 12.68 19.68 11.41
N THR A 33 11.90 20.53 12.09
CA THR A 33 12.32 21.13 13.35
C THR A 33 12.00 20.19 14.50
N PRO A 34 13.01 19.63 15.20
CA PRO A 34 12.75 19.02 16.49
C PRO A 34 12.08 20.08 17.38
N ASP A 35 11.17 19.63 18.24
CA ASP A 35 10.45 20.46 19.24
C ASP A 35 11.46 21.14 20.17
N THR A 36 12.18 22.15 19.65
CA THR A 36 13.06 23.02 20.40
C THR A 36 12.19 24.10 20.99
N VAL A 37 11.80 23.89 22.24
CA VAL A 37 11.25 24.95 23.07
C VAL A 37 12.32 26.01 23.23
N TYR A 38 12.21 27.10 22.49
CA TYR A 38 12.98 28.29 22.75
C TYR A 38 12.54 28.88 24.10
N VAL A 39 13.33 28.65 25.13
CA VAL A 39 13.20 29.40 26.38
C VAL A 39 13.79 30.77 26.13
N GLU A 40 12.95 31.78 25.90
CA GLU A 40 13.35 33.18 25.94
C GLU A 40 13.98 33.45 27.30
N ARG A 41 15.22 33.78 27.29
CA ARG A 41 15.89 34.40 28.44
C ARG A 41 15.37 35.83 28.55
N SER A 42 14.31 36.02 29.31
CA SER A 42 13.88 37.36 29.68
C SER A 42 14.83 37.95 30.70
N GLY A 43 15.37 39.11 30.31
CA GLY A 43 15.68 40.20 31.22
C GLY A 43 16.98 40.06 32.01
N VAL A 44 18.09 40.53 31.44
CA VAL A 44 19.16 41.14 32.21
C VAL A 44 18.91 42.63 32.11
N ASP A 45 18.49 43.25 33.24
CA ASP A 45 18.45 44.70 33.40
C ASP A 45 19.88 45.27 33.37
N PRO A 46 20.18 46.29 32.51
CA PRO A 46 21.48 46.97 32.52
C PRO A 46 21.42 48.18 33.47
N GLY A 47 21.75 47.96 34.74
CA GLY A 47 21.81 49.11 35.64
C GLY A 47 22.25 48.76 37.04
N ALA A 48 23.56 48.64 37.26
CA ALA A 48 24.24 49.06 38.49
C ALA A 48 25.73 48.66 38.45
N TYR A 49 26.53 49.50 37.90
CA TYR A 49 27.98 49.52 38.21
C TYR A 49 28.21 50.35 39.43
N SER A 50 28.74 49.77 40.49
CA SER A 50 29.68 50.42 41.40
C SER A 50 30.08 49.47 42.54
N GLY A 51 31.39 49.30 42.77
CA GLY A 51 31.94 48.85 44.07
C GLY A 51 32.92 47.67 43.97
N THR A 52 34.20 48.03 43.92
CA THR A 52 35.36 47.20 44.24
C THR A 52 35.24 46.55 45.59
N HIS A 53 35.50 45.22 45.71
CA HIS A 53 36.39 44.67 46.76
C HIS A 53 36.66 43.15 46.51
N SER A 54 37.94 42.82 46.68
CA SER A 54 38.54 41.49 46.71
C SER A 54 37.99 40.63 47.83
N GLY A 55 37.73 39.37 47.56
CA GLY A 55 37.40 38.36 48.56
C GLY A 55 36.85 37.08 47.90
N ASP A 56 37.35 35.93 48.31
CA ASP A 56 37.10 34.57 47.83
C ASP A 56 35.68 34.26 47.31
N PRO A 57 35.54 33.42 46.29
CA PRO A 57 34.22 33.02 45.78
C PRO A 57 33.55 32.06 46.76
N ALA A 58 32.73 32.59 47.65
CA ALA A 58 31.78 31.77 48.38
C ALA A 58 30.80 31.10 47.36
N VAL A 59 30.89 29.79 47.21
CA VAL A 59 29.95 29.01 46.44
C VAL A 59 28.55 29.10 47.09
N VAL A 60 27.76 30.06 46.62
CA VAL A 60 26.35 30.16 47.03
C VAL A 60 25.59 29.01 46.36
N VAL A 61 25.44 27.92 47.06
CA VAL A 61 24.52 26.84 46.66
C VAL A 61 23.08 27.36 46.76
N ARG A 62 22.58 27.96 45.69
CA ARG A 62 21.15 28.33 45.61
C ARG A 62 20.33 27.05 45.58
N LYS A 63 19.51 26.83 46.59
CA LYS A 63 18.46 25.78 46.55
C LYS A 63 17.61 25.98 45.31
N PRO A 64 17.39 24.92 44.44
CA PRO A 64 16.60 25.08 43.25
C PRO A 64 15.16 25.47 43.60
N SER A 65 14.63 26.47 42.90
CA SER A 65 13.27 26.95 43.08
C SER A 65 12.24 25.83 42.78
N ALA A 66 11.01 25.97 43.31
CA ALA A 66 9.95 25.00 43.04
C ALA A 66 9.72 24.78 41.55
N HIS A 67 9.82 25.80 40.72
CA HIS A 67 9.76 25.75 39.26
C HIS A 67 10.90 24.92 38.62
N SER A 68 12.10 24.99 39.20
CA SER A 68 13.24 24.18 38.73
C SER A 68 13.06 22.71 39.06
N ARG A 69 12.41 22.37 40.17
CA ARG A 69 12.10 20.99 40.56
C ARG A 69 10.96 20.38 39.72
N GLU A 70 10.01 21.19 39.30
CA GLU A 70 8.93 20.79 38.42
C GLU A 70 9.42 20.56 36.98
N ALA A 71 10.29 21.40 36.47
CA ALA A 71 10.99 21.24 35.19
C ALA A 71 11.87 19.98 35.17
N VAL A 72 12.57 19.67 36.28
CA VAL A 72 13.35 18.43 36.41
C VAL A 72 12.43 17.22 36.48
N ARG A 73 11.29 17.27 37.19
CA ARG A 73 10.30 16.20 37.23
C ARG A 73 9.62 15.96 35.88
N LEU A 74 9.38 17.04 35.11
CA LEU A 74 8.86 16.94 33.73
C LEU A 74 9.91 16.35 32.79
N ARG A 75 11.20 16.64 32.98
CA ARG A 75 12.31 16.03 32.26
C ARG A 75 12.54 14.55 32.63
N GLU A 76 12.37 14.18 33.89
CA GLU A 76 12.43 12.79 34.35
C GLU A 76 11.24 11.95 33.84
N LYS A 77 10.04 12.55 33.66
CA LYS A 77 8.92 11.88 32.96
C LYS A 77 9.13 11.69 31.46
N ALA A 78 10.05 12.41 30.86
CA ALA A 78 10.50 12.22 29.48
C ALA A 78 11.78 11.39 29.44
N ALA A 79 11.83 10.25 30.14
CA ALA A 79 12.86 9.25 29.87
C ALA A 79 12.86 8.97 28.35
N PRO A 80 14.03 8.86 27.71
CA PRO A 80 14.09 8.57 26.29
C PRO A 80 13.31 7.28 26.05
N ARG A 81 12.15 7.41 25.39
CA ARG A 81 11.34 6.24 25.04
C ARG A 81 12.21 5.33 24.20
N LYS A 82 12.40 4.10 24.64
CA LYS A 82 13.14 3.10 23.89
C LYS A 82 12.38 2.85 22.59
N VAL A 83 12.88 3.43 21.51
CA VAL A 83 12.30 3.26 20.19
C VAL A 83 12.71 1.89 19.68
N GLU A 84 11.71 1.08 19.31
CA GLU A 84 11.88 -0.26 18.80
C GLU A 84 11.68 -0.29 17.28
N SER A 85 12.17 -1.35 16.63
CA SER A 85 11.90 -1.63 15.22
C SER A 85 11.57 -3.11 15.09
N PHE A 86 10.37 -3.42 14.65
CA PHE A 86 9.86 -4.78 14.43
C PHE A 86 8.90 -4.78 13.24
N ARG A 87 8.67 -5.95 12.64
CA ARG A 87 7.73 -6.08 11.52
C ARG A 87 6.32 -5.69 11.93
N PHE A 88 5.69 -4.86 11.13
CA PHE A 88 4.32 -4.39 11.37
C PHE A 88 3.58 -4.12 10.07
N ASN A 89 2.27 -4.28 10.11
CA ASN A 89 1.38 -3.86 9.04
C ASN A 89 0.71 -2.54 9.45
N PRO A 90 0.94 -1.42 8.74
CA PRO A 90 0.36 -0.13 9.09
C PRO A 90 -1.17 -0.11 9.06
N ASN A 91 -1.82 -1.11 8.44
CA ASN A 91 -3.28 -1.24 8.43
C ASN A 91 -3.85 -1.95 9.67
N THR A 92 -3.05 -2.68 10.43
CA THR A 92 -3.54 -3.50 11.56
C THR A 92 -2.81 -3.24 12.87
N VAL A 93 -1.64 -2.60 12.83
CA VAL A 93 -0.83 -2.29 14.01
C VAL A 93 -1.63 -1.52 15.07
N SER A 94 -1.41 -1.85 16.34
CA SER A 94 -2.08 -1.21 17.48
C SER A 94 -1.51 0.20 17.77
N LEU A 95 -2.27 1.00 18.53
CA LEU A 95 -1.79 2.29 19.03
C LEU A 95 -0.52 2.13 19.86
N GLU A 96 -0.49 1.15 20.76
CA GLU A 96 0.64 0.89 21.65
C GLU A 96 1.89 0.51 20.86
N ASP A 97 1.74 -0.33 19.84
CA ASP A 97 2.87 -0.72 18.96
C ASP A 97 3.38 0.45 18.11
N LEU A 98 2.49 1.32 17.63
CA LEU A 98 2.91 2.55 16.96
C LEU A 98 3.73 3.44 17.90
N VAL A 99 3.34 3.54 19.17
CA VAL A 99 4.12 4.29 20.18
C VAL A 99 5.48 3.63 20.43
N ARG A 100 5.54 2.30 20.49
CA ARG A 100 6.82 1.55 20.58
C ARG A 100 7.70 1.76 19.36
N LEU A 101 7.10 1.88 18.17
CA LEU A 101 7.80 2.22 16.92
C LEU A 101 8.27 3.68 16.87
N GLY A 102 8.00 4.50 17.90
CA GLY A 102 8.52 5.86 18.05
C GLY A 102 7.55 6.98 17.69
N PHE A 103 6.30 6.67 17.36
CA PHE A 103 5.26 7.69 17.16
C PHE A 103 4.78 8.24 18.51
N SER A 104 4.41 9.52 18.54
CA SER A 104 3.66 10.06 19.67
C SER A 104 2.23 9.50 19.66
N GLU A 105 1.56 9.51 20.81
CA GLU A 105 0.15 9.06 20.90
C GLU A 105 -0.76 9.80 19.91
N LYS A 106 -0.54 11.12 19.72
CA LYS A 106 -1.30 11.92 18.76
C LYS A 106 -1.07 11.47 17.31
N GLN A 107 0.17 11.14 16.95
CA GLN A 107 0.50 10.62 15.61
C GLN A 107 -0.09 9.22 15.42
N ALA A 108 0.05 8.33 16.41
CA ALA A 108 -0.54 7.00 16.38
C ALA A 108 -2.06 7.08 16.24
N GLN A 109 -2.74 7.92 17.04
CA GLN A 109 -4.18 8.12 16.91
C GLN A 109 -4.60 8.66 15.53
N SER A 110 -3.80 9.53 14.93
CA SER A 110 -4.08 10.03 13.58
C SER A 110 -4.02 8.94 12.52
N ILE A 111 -3.09 7.96 12.66
CA ILE A 111 -3.02 6.79 11.79
C ILE A 111 -4.27 5.91 11.98
N LEU A 112 -4.70 5.68 13.21
CA LEU A 112 -5.91 4.91 13.50
C LEU A 112 -7.15 5.61 12.92
N ASN A 113 -7.30 6.91 13.14
CA ASN A 113 -8.42 7.69 12.61
C ASN A 113 -8.48 7.68 11.08
N TYR A 114 -7.32 7.68 10.41
CA TYR A 114 -7.25 7.50 8.95
C TYR A 114 -7.83 6.15 8.52
N ARG A 115 -7.47 5.07 9.23
CA ARG A 115 -7.97 3.72 8.98
C ARG A 115 -9.48 3.60 9.25
N GLU A 116 -9.97 4.17 10.34
CA GLU A 116 -11.40 4.19 10.72
C GLU A 116 -12.26 4.89 9.66
N LYS A 117 -11.70 5.91 9.00
CA LYS A 117 -12.36 6.61 7.88
C LYS A 117 -12.26 5.86 6.55
N GLY A 118 -11.84 4.60 6.55
CA GLY A 118 -11.69 3.77 5.35
C GLY A 118 -10.36 3.94 4.62
N GLY A 119 -9.43 4.73 5.17
CA GLY A 119 -8.09 4.88 4.63
C GLY A 119 -7.29 3.57 4.74
N ARG A 120 -6.49 3.28 3.70
CA ARG A 120 -5.61 2.10 3.65
C ARG A 120 -4.25 2.46 3.07
N PHE A 121 -3.22 1.88 3.64
CA PHE A 121 -1.86 1.90 3.13
C PHE A 121 -1.66 0.66 2.27
N ARG A 122 -1.56 0.83 0.96
CA ARG A 122 -1.40 -0.28 0.01
C ARG A 122 0.08 -0.59 -0.25
N ARG A 123 0.92 0.43 -0.17
CA ARG A 123 2.37 0.36 -0.37
C ARG A 123 3.11 1.02 0.80
N PRO A 124 4.35 0.66 1.08
CA PRO A 124 5.18 1.42 2.04
C PRO A 124 5.22 2.92 1.73
N ALA A 125 5.27 3.29 0.45
CA ALA A 125 5.23 4.68 0.01
C ALA A 125 3.93 5.43 0.40
N ASP A 126 2.81 4.73 0.57
CA ASP A 126 1.57 5.37 1.04
C ASP A 126 1.68 5.75 2.52
N PHE A 127 2.39 4.92 3.30
CA PHE A 127 2.68 5.23 4.69
C PHE A 127 3.63 6.42 4.81
N ALA A 128 4.65 6.50 3.95
CA ALA A 128 5.55 7.65 3.86
C ALA A 128 4.81 8.97 3.55
N LYS A 129 3.77 8.94 2.71
CA LYS A 129 2.96 10.11 2.37
C LYS A 129 2.07 10.62 3.50
N SER A 130 1.92 9.85 4.58
CA SER A 130 1.11 10.28 5.72
C SER A 130 1.79 11.47 6.41
N TYR A 131 1.05 12.56 6.61
CA TYR A 131 1.56 13.81 7.20
C TYR A 131 2.11 13.66 8.63
N VAL A 132 1.80 12.57 9.30
CA VAL A 132 2.28 12.28 10.66
C VAL A 132 3.57 11.45 10.68
N VAL A 133 4.00 10.94 9.53
CA VAL A 133 5.20 10.10 9.39
C VAL A 133 6.34 10.98 8.87
N ALA A 134 7.31 11.29 9.72
CA ALA A 134 8.51 12.00 9.30
C ALA A 134 9.42 11.12 8.45
N ASP A 135 10.16 11.71 7.51
CA ASP A 135 11.02 10.97 6.58
C ASP A 135 12.04 10.10 7.32
N SER A 136 12.69 10.62 8.35
CA SER A 136 13.65 9.87 9.18
C SER A 136 13.04 8.68 9.93
N VAL A 137 11.74 8.79 10.30
CA VAL A 137 10.99 7.68 10.92
C VAL A 137 10.65 6.65 9.86
N PHE A 138 10.23 7.10 8.68
CA PHE A 138 9.94 6.20 7.56
C PHE A 138 11.17 5.42 7.13
N GLU A 139 12.30 6.07 6.86
CA GLU A 139 13.57 5.42 6.45
C GLU A 139 13.99 4.31 7.43
N ARG A 140 13.82 4.56 8.73
CA ARG A 140 14.11 3.56 9.76
C ARG A 140 13.13 2.40 9.76
N LEU A 141 11.83 2.65 9.47
CA LEU A 141 10.75 1.67 9.56
C LEU A 141 10.46 0.94 8.24
N GLU A 142 10.86 1.48 7.10
CA GLU A 142 10.59 0.91 5.78
C GLU A 142 10.93 -0.59 5.67
N PRO A 143 12.10 -1.07 6.15
CA PRO A 143 12.45 -2.50 6.09
C PRO A 143 11.55 -3.41 6.95
N TYR A 144 10.77 -2.81 7.85
CA TYR A 144 9.89 -3.53 8.79
C TYR A 144 8.41 -3.43 8.40
N ILE A 145 8.08 -2.66 7.37
CA ILE A 145 6.70 -2.56 6.86
C ILE A 145 6.36 -3.84 6.11
N ASP A 146 5.34 -4.54 6.61
CA ASP A 146 4.84 -5.79 6.03
C ASP A 146 3.36 -5.63 5.67
N ILE A 147 3.10 -5.27 4.42
CA ILE A 147 1.74 -5.15 3.86
C ILE A 147 1.52 -6.37 2.98
N PRO A 148 0.64 -7.31 3.38
CA PRO A 148 0.39 -8.50 2.59
C PRO A 148 -0.23 -8.14 1.24
N ARG A 149 0.25 -8.78 0.18
CA ARG A 149 -0.35 -8.67 -1.16
C ARG A 149 -1.67 -9.44 -1.21
N LEU A 150 -2.59 -8.96 -2.02
CA LEU A 150 -3.87 -9.61 -2.22
C LEU A 150 -3.71 -10.84 -3.12
N ASP A 151 -4.07 -12.01 -2.62
CA ASP A 151 -4.09 -13.22 -3.44
C ASP A 151 -5.33 -13.24 -4.34
N ILE A 152 -5.11 -13.16 -5.66
CA ILE A 152 -6.21 -13.12 -6.64
C ILE A 152 -7.02 -14.41 -6.71
N ASN A 153 -6.46 -15.52 -6.23
CA ASN A 153 -7.19 -16.78 -6.16
C ASN A 153 -8.08 -16.92 -4.92
N GLN A 154 -7.80 -16.15 -3.86
CA GLN A 154 -8.57 -16.15 -2.61
C GLN A 154 -9.48 -14.93 -2.44
N ALA A 155 -9.20 -13.84 -3.17
CA ALA A 155 -9.92 -12.59 -3.03
C ALA A 155 -11.41 -12.70 -3.41
N ASP A 156 -12.26 -12.10 -2.61
CA ASP A 156 -13.67 -11.83 -2.96
C ASP A 156 -13.82 -10.52 -3.73
N SER A 157 -15.04 -10.18 -4.14
CA SER A 157 -15.31 -8.95 -4.88
C SER A 157 -14.92 -7.69 -4.07
N ALA A 158 -15.21 -7.67 -2.76
CA ALA A 158 -14.89 -6.53 -1.91
C ALA A 158 -13.38 -6.34 -1.76
N ALA A 159 -12.62 -7.43 -1.66
CA ALA A 159 -11.17 -7.40 -1.63
C ALA A 159 -10.59 -6.86 -2.96
N PHE A 160 -11.12 -7.27 -4.10
CA PHE A 160 -10.73 -6.70 -5.40
C PHE A 160 -11.07 -5.21 -5.51
N GLU A 161 -12.24 -4.77 -5.04
CA GLU A 161 -12.63 -3.35 -5.03
C GLU A 161 -11.70 -2.47 -4.16
N SER A 162 -11.00 -3.07 -3.21
CA SER A 162 -10.00 -2.35 -2.42
C SER A 162 -8.74 -1.97 -3.20
N LEU A 163 -8.50 -2.58 -4.37
CA LEU A 163 -7.37 -2.28 -5.25
C LEU A 163 -7.57 -0.93 -5.98
N PRO A 164 -6.49 -0.19 -6.24
CA PRO A 164 -6.59 1.08 -6.96
C PRO A 164 -7.09 0.87 -8.40
N GLY A 165 -8.06 1.66 -8.81
CA GLY A 165 -8.62 1.61 -10.16
C GLY A 165 -9.56 0.43 -10.45
N ILE A 166 -9.84 -0.41 -9.45
CA ILE A 166 -10.77 -1.53 -9.57
C ILE A 166 -12.10 -1.14 -8.92
N GLY A 167 -13.11 -0.94 -9.75
CA GLY A 167 -14.48 -0.73 -9.29
C GLY A 167 -15.30 -2.04 -9.30
N PRO A 168 -16.59 -1.99 -8.86
CA PRO A 168 -17.45 -3.18 -8.74
C PRO A 168 -17.55 -3.99 -10.02
N TYR A 169 -17.54 -3.34 -11.19
CA TYR A 169 -17.56 -4.02 -12.49
C TYR A 169 -16.36 -4.93 -12.68
N PHE A 170 -15.13 -4.39 -12.53
CA PHE A 170 -13.93 -5.20 -12.71
C PHE A 170 -13.77 -6.24 -11.59
N ALA A 171 -14.09 -5.91 -10.36
CA ALA A 171 -14.06 -6.86 -9.25
C ALA A 171 -14.93 -8.09 -9.52
N SER A 172 -16.17 -7.87 -9.98
CA SER A 172 -17.08 -8.95 -10.40
C SER A 172 -16.52 -9.76 -11.58
N LYS A 173 -15.93 -9.08 -12.58
CA LYS A 173 -15.31 -9.75 -13.73
C LYS A 173 -14.09 -10.58 -13.32
N MET A 174 -13.25 -10.09 -12.41
CA MET A 174 -12.10 -10.85 -11.89
C MET A 174 -12.54 -12.12 -11.18
N VAL A 175 -13.59 -12.06 -10.34
CA VAL A 175 -14.15 -13.25 -9.69
C VAL A 175 -14.74 -14.22 -10.71
N SER A 176 -15.57 -13.74 -11.64
CA SER A 176 -16.21 -14.58 -12.66
C SER A 176 -15.17 -15.23 -13.59
N TYR A 177 -14.16 -14.47 -14.00
CA TYR A 177 -13.10 -14.96 -14.87
C TYR A 177 -12.25 -16.03 -14.18
N ARG A 178 -11.89 -15.81 -12.90
CA ARG A 178 -11.26 -16.83 -12.05
C ARG A 178 -12.04 -18.13 -12.05
N THR A 179 -13.35 -18.05 -11.83
CA THR A 179 -14.22 -19.24 -11.80
C THR A 179 -14.21 -19.96 -13.14
N SER A 180 -14.26 -19.22 -14.26
CA SER A 180 -14.25 -19.80 -15.60
C SER A 180 -12.89 -20.42 -15.98
N LEU A 181 -11.78 -19.88 -15.45
CA LEU A 181 -10.43 -20.43 -15.63
C LEU A 181 -10.17 -21.69 -14.77
N GLY A 182 -10.95 -21.92 -13.72
CA GLY A 182 -10.60 -22.87 -12.66
C GLY A 182 -9.52 -22.34 -11.71
N GLY A 183 -9.27 -21.02 -11.71
CA GLY A 183 -8.24 -20.31 -10.96
C GLY A 183 -7.20 -19.67 -11.87
N TYR A 184 -6.65 -18.56 -11.40
CA TYR A 184 -5.53 -17.89 -12.08
C TYR A 184 -4.24 -18.69 -11.87
N SER A 185 -3.52 -19.00 -12.92
CA SER A 185 -2.19 -19.62 -12.86
C SER A 185 -1.07 -18.58 -12.83
N CYS A 186 -1.35 -17.36 -13.31
CA CYS A 186 -0.44 -16.21 -13.23
C CYS A 186 -1.24 -14.89 -13.21
N PRO A 187 -0.69 -13.82 -12.60
CA PRO A 187 -1.38 -12.53 -12.52
C PRO A 187 -1.67 -11.89 -13.87
N GLU A 188 -0.86 -12.16 -14.89
CA GLU A 188 -1.01 -11.61 -16.24
C GLU A 188 -2.29 -12.03 -16.92
N GLN A 189 -2.94 -13.12 -16.46
CA GLN A 189 -4.25 -13.55 -16.96
C GLN A 189 -5.37 -12.54 -16.69
N LEU A 190 -5.15 -11.59 -15.78
CA LEU A 190 -6.07 -10.46 -15.59
C LEU A 190 -6.21 -9.61 -16.85
N MET A 191 -5.17 -9.50 -17.67
CA MET A 191 -5.19 -8.75 -18.93
C MET A 191 -6.04 -9.42 -20.03
N ASP A 192 -6.43 -10.69 -19.85
CA ASP A 192 -7.34 -11.36 -20.76
C ASP A 192 -8.82 -11.02 -20.47
N ILE A 193 -9.11 -10.30 -19.37
CA ILE A 193 -10.44 -9.78 -19.06
C ILE A 193 -10.73 -8.59 -19.98
N TYR A 194 -11.90 -8.60 -20.60
CA TYR A 194 -12.32 -7.55 -21.53
C TYR A 194 -12.21 -6.14 -20.89
N HIS A 195 -11.55 -5.22 -21.58
CA HIS A 195 -11.22 -3.86 -21.12
C HIS A 195 -10.28 -3.75 -19.90
N PHE A 196 -9.64 -4.84 -19.51
CA PHE A 196 -8.58 -4.78 -18.50
C PHE A 196 -7.24 -4.56 -19.21
N ASP A 197 -6.80 -3.31 -19.27
CA ASP A 197 -5.63 -2.89 -20.01
C ASP A 197 -4.32 -2.99 -19.18
N GLN A 198 -3.20 -2.75 -19.90
CA GLN A 198 -1.87 -2.78 -19.29
C GLN A 198 -1.72 -1.71 -18.19
N GLU A 199 -2.35 -0.55 -18.34
CA GLU A 199 -2.26 0.53 -17.34
C GLU A 199 -2.88 0.10 -16.00
N LYS A 200 -4.05 -0.53 -16.05
CA LYS A 200 -4.70 -1.10 -14.85
C LYS A 200 -3.83 -2.18 -14.21
N TYR A 201 -3.28 -3.09 -15.02
CA TYR A 201 -2.39 -4.14 -14.52
C TYR A 201 -1.15 -3.56 -13.84
N ASP A 202 -0.47 -2.60 -14.47
CA ASP A 202 0.71 -1.93 -13.92
C ASP A 202 0.41 -1.18 -12.61
N GLY A 203 -0.80 -0.65 -12.48
CA GLY A 203 -1.25 0.02 -11.25
C GLY A 203 -1.42 -0.89 -10.04
N LEU A 204 -1.54 -2.22 -10.25
CA LEU A 204 -1.85 -3.17 -9.17
C LEU A 204 -0.92 -4.38 -9.07
N LYS A 205 -0.07 -4.65 -10.08
CA LYS A 205 0.78 -5.87 -10.12
C LYS A 205 1.68 -6.08 -8.90
N ASP A 206 2.12 -5.01 -8.25
CA ASP A 206 2.91 -5.04 -7.02
C ASP A 206 2.07 -5.27 -5.75
N LEU A 207 0.75 -5.11 -5.85
CA LEU A 207 -0.21 -5.26 -4.74
C LEU A 207 -0.85 -6.64 -4.69
N ILE A 208 -0.67 -7.45 -5.74
CA ILE A 208 -1.29 -8.77 -5.88
C ILE A 208 -0.27 -9.89 -5.83
N THR A 209 -0.75 -11.06 -5.49
CA THR A 209 -0.06 -12.33 -5.62
C THR A 209 -1.02 -13.36 -6.20
N CYS A 210 -0.51 -14.49 -6.65
CA CYS A 210 -1.28 -15.56 -7.24
C CYS A 210 -0.83 -16.88 -6.60
N SER A 211 -1.63 -17.42 -5.69
CA SER A 211 -1.42 -18.78 -5.18
C SER A 211 -1.68 -19.80 -6.28
N LYS A 212 -1.02 -20.94 -6.18
CA LYS A 212 -1.19 -22.03 -7.13
C LYS A 212 -2.66 -22.50 -7.11
N PRO A 213 -3.38 -22.50 -8.26
CA PRO A 213 -4.74 -23.00 -8.34
C PRO A 213 -4.75 -24.54 -8.36
N GLU A 214 -5.92 -25.15 -8.23
CA GLU A 214 -6.10 -26.53 -8.56
C GLU A 214 -5.84 -26.74 -10.07
N PRO A 215 -5.15 -27.82 -10.47
CA PRO A 215 -4.90 -28.10 -11.87
C PRO A 215 -6.22 -28.27 -12.64
N TYR A 216 -6.35 -27.55 -13.76
CA TYR A 216 -7.55 -27.61 -14.59
C TYR A 216 -7.68 -29.00 -15.26
N PRO A 217 -8.77 -29.73 -15.05
CA PRO A 217 -8.91 -31.12 -15.48
C PRO A 217 -9.29 -31.26 -16.97
N LEU A 218 -8.44 -30.74 -17.86
CA LEU A 218 -8.64 -30.71 -19.32
C LEU A 218 -8.97 -32.09 -19.88
N TRP A 219 -8.38 -33.15 -19.30
CA TRP A 219 -8.46 -34.50 -19.84
C TRP A 219 -9.69 -35.31 -19.36
N THR A 220 -10.44 -34.80 -18.39
CA THR A 220 -11.55 -35.55 -17.79
C THR A 220 -12.88 -34.83 -17.87
N LEU A 221 -12.89 -33.51 -18.08
CA LEU A 221 -14.12 -32.73 -18.17
C LEU A 221 -14.96 -33.10 -19.42
N PRO A 222 -16.28 -33.08 -19.31
CA PRO A 222 -17.18 -33.19 -20.46
C PRO A 222 -17.08 -31.93 -21.35
N GLU A 223 -17.47 -32.10 -22.63
CA GLU A 223 -17.43 -31.00 -23.62
C GLU A 223 -18.13 -29.72 -23.16
N ALA A 224 -19.32 -29.86 -22.53
CA ALA A 224 -20.08 -28.71 -22.06
C ALA A 224 -19.34 -27.87 -21.00
N ASP A 225 -18.51 -28.49 -20.18
CA ASP A 225 -17.73 -27.83 -19.16
C ASP A 225 -16.41 -27.23 -19.73
N LEU A 226 -15.78 -27.99 -20.65
CA LEU A 226 -14.64 -27.47 -21.42
C LEU A 226 -14.99 -26.18 -22.19
N ALA A 227 -16.18 -26.15 -22.82
CA ALA A 227 -16.67 -25.00 -23.57
C ALA A 227 -16.95 -23.74 -22.70
N ARG A 228 -16.92 -23.85 -21.37
CA ARG A 228 -17.01 -22.70 -20.45
C ARG A 228 -15.67 -22.05 -20.16
N HIS A 229 -14.58 -22.74 -20.48
CA HIS A 229 -13.24 -22.20 -20.27
C HIS A 229 -12.96 -21.04 -21.23
N PRO A 230 -12.45 -19.87 -20.76
CA PRO A 230 -12.29 -18.67 -21.61
C PRO A 230 -11.36 -18.85 -22.81
N TYR A 231 -10.44 -19.82 -22.75
CA TYR A 231 -9.48 -20.12 -23.80
C TYR A 231 -9.88 -21.28 -24.70
N LEU A 232 -11.11 -21.73 -24.60
CA LEU A 232 -11.64 -22.80 -25.45
C LEU A 232 -12.94 -22.35 -26.13
N SER A 233 -12.94 -22.38 -27.44
CA SER A 233 -14.19 -22.31 -28.21
C SER A 233 -14.95 -23.62 -28.09
N ARG A 234 -16.25 -23.63 -28.43
CA ARG A 234 -17.04 -24.86 -28.48
C ARG A 234 -16.47 -25.91 -29.42
N ALA A 235 -15.95 -25.46 -30.58
CA ALA A 235 -15.34 -26.35 -31.56
C ALA A 235 -14.05 -26.99 -31.02
N GLU A 236 -13.24 -26.24 -30.31
CA GLU A 236 -12.00 -26.74 -29.67
C GLU A 236 -12.33 -27.69 -28.52
N ALA A 237 -13.33 -27.37 -27.68
CA ALA A 237 -13.81 -28.28 -26.62
C ALA A 237 -14.25 -29.60 -27.18
N HIS A 238 -15.04 -29.59 -28.26
CA HIS A 238 -15.46 -30.81 -28.99
C HIS A 238 -14.25 -31.57 -29.54
N ALA A 239 -13.30 -30.86 -30.18
CA ALA A 239 -12.12 -31.50 -30.76
C ALA A 239 -11.21 -32.12 -29.68
N VAL A 240 -11.12 -31.53 -28.47
CA VAL A 240 -10.38 -32.12 -27.33
C VAL A 240 -11.03 -33.45 -26.93
N VAL A 241 -12.35 -33.50 -26.85
CA VAL A 241 -13.07 -34.77 -26.53
C VAL A 241 -12.79 -35.82 -27.58
N LEU A 242 -12.94 -35.48 -28.87
CA LEU A 242 -12.65 -36.41 -29.97
C LEU A 242 -11.18 -36.88 -29.95
N TYR A 243 -10.24 -35.99 -29.63
CA TYR A 243 -8.83 -36.37 -29.53
C TYR A 243 -8.61 -37.40 -28.42
N ARG A 244 -9.24 -37.21 -27.23
CA ARG A 244 -9.16 -38.16 -26.12
C ARG A 244 -9.73 -39.54 -26.51
N ASP A 245 -10.83 -39.54 -27.25
CA ASP A 245 -11.52 -40.81 -27.63
C ASP A 245 -10.73 -41.60 -28.70
N HIS A 246 -9.91 -40.92 -29.51
CA HIS A 246 -9.20 -41.53 -30.64
C HIS A 246 -7.69 -41.66 -30.46
N GLN A 247 -7.12 -41.03 -29.43
CA GLN A 247 -5.69 -41.11 -29.16
C GLN A 247 -5.40 -41.85 -27.86
N PRO A 248 -4.32 -42.65 -27.80
CA PRO A 248 -3.90 -43.30 -26.58
C PRO A 248 -3.43 -42.24 -25.54
N ARG A 249 -3.52 -42.57 -24.25
CA ARG A 249 -3.24 -41.63 -23.16
C ARG A 249 -1.84 -41.04 -23.15
N ASP A 250 -0.83 -41.77 -23.65
CA ASP A 250 0.54 -41.28 -23.77
C ASP A 250 0.68 -40.10 -24.73
N ARG A 251 -0.33 -39.86 -25.57
CA ARG A 251 -0.41 -38.69 -26.47
C ARG A 251 -1.25 -37.55 -25.94
N TRP A 252 -1.86 -37.71 -24.77
CA TRP A 252 -2.66 -36.66 -24.15
C TRP A 252 -1.79 -35.59 -23.55
N THR A 253 -1.25 -34.74 -24.41
CA THR A 253 -0.42 -33.61 -24.04
C THR A 253 -0.92 -32.36 -24.74
N LEU A 254 -0.68 -31.19 -24.13
CA LEU A 254 -1.05 -29.91 -24.76
C LEU A 254 -0.33 -29.75 -26.12
N GLU A 255 0.91 -30.20 -26.21
CA GLU A 255 1.67 -30.21 -27.48
C GLU A 255 1.07 -31.17 -28.52
N GLY A 256 0.53 -32.31 -28.07
CA GLY A 256 -0.17 -33.26 -28.94
C GLY A 256 -1.42 -32.61 -29.54
N LEU A 257 -2.22 -31.91 -28.75
CA LEU A 257 -3.37 -31.13 -29.20
C LEU A 257 -2.96 -29.99 -30.16
N GLY A 258 -1.86 -29.29 -29.86
CA GLY A 258 -1.30 -28.26 -30.74
C GLY A 258 -0.85 -28.83 -32.09
N LYS A 259 -0.11 -29.95 -32.13
CA LYS A 259 0.30 -30.64 -33.35
C LYS A 259 -0.87 -31.17 -34.18
N ALA A 260 -1.96 -31.52 -33.51
CA ALA A 260 -3.21 -31.92 -34.17
C ALA A 260 -4.01 -30.73 -34.74
N GLY A 261 -3.55 -29.51 -34.54
CA GLY A 261 -4.21 -28.29 -35.05
C GLY A 261 -5.54 -27.98 -34.39
N ILE A 262 -5.78 -28.47 -33.15
CA ILE A 262 -7.07 -28.32 -32.44
C ILE A 262 -7.26 -26.87 -32.01
N PHE A 263 -6.17 -26.18 -31.62
CA PHE A 263 -6.23 -24.81 -31.11
C PHE A 263 -5.74 -23.78 -32.11
N SER A 264 -6.32 -22.60 -32.07
CA SER A 264 -5.69 -21.41 -32.63
C SER A 264 -4.37 -21.10 -31.89
N GLU A 265 -3.44 -20.41 -32.52
CA GLU A 265 -2.16 -20.05 -31.91
C GLU A 265 -2.36 -19.20 -30.62
N ASP A 266 -3.34 -18.29 -30.63
CA ASP A 266 -3.67 -17.48 -29.46
C ASP A 266 -4.22 -18.31 -28.31
N HIS A 267 -5.17 -19.21 -28.59
CA HIS A 267 -5.75 -20.08 -27.57
C HIS A 267 -4.73 -21.08 -27.02
N PHE A 268 -3.87 -21.64 -27.87
CA PHE A 268 -2.78 -22.50 -27.43
C PHE A 268 -1.83 -21.77 -26.48
N ARG A 269 -1.40 -20.57 -26.85
CA ARG A 269 -0.52 -19.74 -26.03
C ARG A 269 -1.16 -19.36 -24.70
N LYS A 270 -2.45 -19.03 -24.67
CA LYS A 270 -3.19 -18.72 -23.46
C LYS A 270 -3.37 -19.93 -22.57
N LEU A 271 -3.73 -21.08 -23.16
CA LEU A 271 -3.93 -22.32 -22.43
C LEU A 271 -2.62 -22.87 -21.85
N SER A 272 -1.49 -22.67 -22.54
CA SER A 272 -0.16 -23.08 -22.05
C SER A 272 0.30 -22.33 -20.78
N ARG A 273 -0.37 -21.22 -20.42
CA ARG A 273 -0.13 -20.52 -19.14
C ARG A 273 -0.94 -21.12 -17.99
N CYS A 274 -1.93 -21.95 -18.29
CA CYS A 274 -2.77 -22.57 -17.28
C CYS A 274 -2.07 -23.77 -16.65
N LEU A 275 -2.31 -23.96 -15.36
CA LEU A 275 -1.94 -25.19 -14.69
C LEU A 275 -2.93 -26.28 -15.07
N LEU A 276 -2.51 -27.22 -15.91
CA LEU A 276 -3.33 -28.34 -16.36
C LEU A 276 -3.07 -29.56 -15.50
N ALA A 277 -4.12 -30.38 -15.27
CA ALA A 277 -3.97 -31.67 -14.64
C ALA A 277 -3.27 -32.65 -15.60
N ASP A 278 -2.55 -33.59 -15.02
CA ASP A 278 -1.98 -34.71 -15.76
C ASP A 278 -3.09 -35.58 -16.35
N PRO A 279 -2.86 -36.25 -17.47
CA PRO A 279 -3.79 -37.15 -18.14
C PRO A 279 -4.26 -38.32 -17.29
#